data_47d3a510d203e0126a09655277da2746
#
_entry.id   47d3a510d203e0126a09655277da2746
#
_cell.length_a   1.000
_cell.length_b   1.000
_cell.length_c   1.000
_cell.angle_alpha   90.00
_cell.angle_beta   90.00
_cell.angle_gamma   90.00
#
_symmetry.space_group_name_H-M   'P 1'
#
loop_
_entity.id
_entity.type
_entity.pdbx_description
1 polymer ?
#
loop_
_entity_poly.entity_id
_entity_poly.type
_entity_poly.pdbx_seq_one_letter_code
_entity_poly.pdbx_strand_id
1 'polypeptide(L)'
;MDFCDRSLRNEDYMRYIDSLHEGERVTSIYMCKQKNAATTKNGKPYENVLLQDRTGTLDAKIWEPNSMGIEEFDALDFVEVQGEITVFNGAMQMSIKRVRKCAEGEFDMKDFLPVSSRDIEEMYAELMTLKNKVGNTYLRRLLDSFFVDDTELIKNFKFHSAAKSVHHGFVGGLLEHTLGVTNLCDCFADRYPMLNRDLLITGAMLHDIGKLKELSDFPSNDYTDDGQLLGHIIIGVEMIGKSADKIEGFPAKLEAELKHLIVSHHGEYEYGSPKKPAIMEAFALNFADNMDAKMETLKELLSTPQAQTGEWLGFQKMLDTNVRKTLV
;
A
#
# COMPACT_ATOMS: atom_id res chain seq x y z
N MET A 1 -41.12 -12.16 7.54
CA MET A 1 -40.97 -11.72 6.15
C MET A 1 -39.56 -11.22 6.00
N ASP A 2 -38.82 -12.10 5.57
CA ASP A 2 -37.61 -12.19 4.78
C ASP A 2 -36.56 -11.07 4.92
N PHE A 3 -35.59 -11.35 5.78
CA PHE A 3 -34.27 -10.81 5.65
C PHE A 3 -33.56 -11.54 4.49
N CYS A 4 -33.72 -10.99 3.29
CA CYS A 4 -33.06 -11.47 2.09
C CYS A 4 -31.55 -11.21 2.20
N ASP A 5 -30.82 -12.27 2.09
CA ASP A 5 -29.36 -12.41 2.04
C ASP A 5 -28.71 -11.34 1.14
N ARG A 6 -27.97 -10.40 1.75
CA ARG A 6 -27.25 -9.33 1.06
C ARG A 6 -25.85 -9.76 0.57
N SER A 7 -25.43 -10.99 0.87
CA SER A 7 -24.09 -11.48 0.52
C SER A 7 -23.92 -11.86 -0.95
N LEU A 8 -25.00 -11.99 -1.71
CA LEU A 8 -24.99 -12.39 -3.13
C LEU A 8 -25.10 -11.22 -4.13
N ARG A 9 -25.02 -9.94 -3.72
CA ARG A 9 -25.28 -8.80 -4.61
C ARG A 9 -24.07 -8.01 -5.08
N ASN A 10 -22.86 -8.27 -4.58
CA ASN A 10 -21.70 -7.43 -4.93
C ASN A 10 -21.00 -7.81 -6.23
N GLU A 11 -20.99 -9.07 -6.64
CA GLU A 11 -20.28 -9.47 -7.87
C GLU A 11 -21.07 -9.18 -9.16
N ASP A 12 -22.40 -9.11 -9.10
CA ASP A 12 -23.26 -8.86 -10.28
C ASP A 12 -23.46 -7.37 -10.65
N TYR A 13 -22.99 -6.42 -9.82
CA TYR A 13 -23.22 -4.97 -10.03
C TYR A 13 -21.99 -4.17 -10.42
N MET A 14 -20.78 -4.72 -10.27
CA MET A 14 -19.55 -4.01 -10.57
C MET A 14 -19.22 -4.12 -12.07
N ARG A 15 -19.26 -2.99 -12.78
CA ARG A 15 -18.83 -2.89 -14.17
C ARG A 15 -17.46 -2.24 -14.20
N TYR A 16 -16.42 -3.06 -14.39
CA TYR A 16 -15.03 -2.59 -14.41
C TYR A 16 -14.73 -1.78 -15.69
N ILE A 17 -13.84 -0.80 -15.54
CA ILE A 17 -13.49 0.17 -16.59
C ILE A 17 -12.96 -0.53 -17.84
N ASP A 18 -12.14 -1.57 -17.70
CA ASP A 18 -11.58 -2.34 -18.81
C ASP A 18 -12.62 -3.13 -19.62
N SER A 19 -13.81 -3.36 -19.04
CA SER A 19 -14.91 -4.08 -19.68
C SER A 19 -15.95 -3.17 -20.36
N LEU A 20 -15.77 -1.84 -20.30
CA LEU A 20 -16.74 -0.88 -20.82
C LEU A 20 -16.58 -0.68 -22.33
N HIS A 21 -17.72 -0.42 -23.01
CA HIS A 21 -17.77 -0.22 -24.45
C HIS A 21 -18.56 1.05 -24.81
N GLU A 22 -18.22 1.66 -25.95
CA GLU A 22 -18.93 2.83 -26.47
C GLU A 22 -20.44 2.59 -26.64
N GLY A 23 -21.24 3.57 -26.25
CA GLY A 23 -22.71 3.52 -26.33
C GLY A 23 -23.38 2.78 -25.16
N GLU A 24 -22.62 2.22 -24.24
CA GLU A 24 -23.12 1.48 -23.09
C GLU A 24 -23.67 2.42 -22.03
N ARG A 25 -24.80 2.05 -21.42
CA ARG A 25 -25.34 2.70 -20.22
C ARG A 25 -24.89 1.91 -19.00
N VAL A 26 -24.21 2.60 -18.08
CA VAL A 26 -23.57 2.00 -16.93
C VAL A 26 -24.17 2.56 -15.65
N THR A 27 -24.47 1.69 -14.71
CA THR A 27 -24.70 2.02 -13.30
C THR A 27 -23.71 1.19 -12.49
N SER A 28 -22.73 1.83 -11.86
CA SER A 28 -21.70 1.13 -11.09
C SER A 28 -21.07 2.09 -10.08
N ILE A 29 -20.35 1.52 -9.11
CA ILE A 29 -19.58 2.29 -8.14
C ILE A 29 -18.16 2.47 -8.68
N TYR A 30 -17.59 3.66 -8.51
CA TYR A 30 -16.20 3.99 -8.80
C TYR A 30 -15.64 4.90 -7.71
N MET A 31 -14.33 4.92 -7.56
CA MET A 31 -13.66 5.95 -6.78
C MET A 31 -13.47 7.21 -7.62
N CYS A 32 -13.83 8.36 -7.08
CA CYS A 32 -13.53 9.65 -7.70
C CYS A 32 -12.06 10.00 -7.43
N LYS A 33 -11.16 9.74 -8.36
CA LYS A 33 -9.73 10.06 -8.20
C LYS A 33 -9.45 11.56 -8.19
N GLN A 34 -10.16 12.30 -9.06
CA GLN A 34 -10.05 13.75 -9.18
C GLN A 34 -11.40 14.36 -9.59
N LYS A 35 -11.68 15.56 -9.10
CA LYS A 35 -12.84 16.36 -9.46
C LYS A 35 -12.44 17.82 -9.64
N ASN A 36 -12.72 18.39 -10.79
CA ASN A 36 -12.37 19.77 -11.11
C ASN A 36 -13.55 20.48 -11.79
N ALA A 37 -13.97 21.61 -11.24
CA ALA A 37 -14.93 22.49 -11.90
C ALA A 37 -14.30 23.14 -13.13
N ALA A 38 -15.06 23.24 -14.22
CA ALA A 38 -14.63 23.83 -15.47
C ALA A 38 -15.80 24.57 -16.15
N THR A 39 -15.49 25.33 -17.19
CA THR A 39 -16.48 26.10 -17.95
C THR A 39 -16.32 25.81 -19.43
N THR A 40 -17.42 25.53 -20.10
CA THR A 40 -17.45 25.34 -21.55
C THR A 40 -17.14 26.65 -22.28
N LYS A 41 -16.82 26.59 -23.58
CA LYS A 41 -16.61 27.77 -24.43
C LYS A 41 -17.81 28.74 -24.46
N ASN A 42 -19.01 28.24 -24.15
CA ASN A 42 -20.25 29.02 -24.08
C ASN A 42 -20.58 29.49 -22.64
N GLY A 43 -19.67 29.41 -21.71
CA GLY A 43 -19.84 29.88 -20.33
C GLY A 43 -20.68 28.98 -19.44
N LYS A 44 -21.07 27.77 -19.87
CA LYS A 44 -21.80 26.82 -19.02
C LYS A 44 -20.83 26.07 -18.09
N PRO A 45 -21.13 25.98 -16.78
CA PRO A 45 -20.32 25.20 -15.85
C PRO A 45 -20.51 23.70 -16.12
N TYR A 46 -19.42 22.94 -15.93
CA TYR A 46 -19.41 21.49 -15.91
C TYR A 46 -18.30 21.00 -14.98
N GLU A 47 -18.32 19.74 -14.62
CA GLU A 47 -17.28 19.11 -13.83
C GLU A 47 -16.54 18.05 -14.64
N ASN A 48 -15.20 18.08 -14.53
CA ASN A 48 -14.34 17.01 -14.97
C ASN A 48 -14.11 16.07 -13.77
N VAL A 49 -14.41 14.81 -13.97
CA VAL A 49 -14.22 13.76 -12.97
C VAL A 49 -13.31 12.69 -13.57
N LEU A 50 -12.31 12.25 -12.80
CA LEU A 50 -11.53 11.07 -13.14
C LEU A 50 -11.99 9.94 -12.22
N LEU A 51 -12.69 8.97 -12.79
CA LEU A 51 -13.13 7.77 -12.09
C LEU A 51 -12.02 6.72 -12.10
N GLN A 52 -11.94 5.90 -11.04
CA GLN A 52 -10.99 4.82 -10.91
C GLN A 52 -11.64 3.57 -10.36
N ASP A 53 -11.24 2.42 -10.89
CA ASP A 53 -11.36 1.11 -10.26
C ASP A 53 -10.02 0.35 -10.35
N ARG A 54 -9.98 -0.91 -9.92
CA ARG A 54 -8.75 -1.73 -9.93
C ARG A 54 -8.19 -2.01 -11.32
N THR A 55 -8.99 -1.81 -12.38
CA THR A 55 -8.60 -2.10 -13.78
C THR A 55 -8.08 -0.87 -14.51
N GLY A 56 -8.35 0.34 -14.01
CA GLY A 56 -7.87 1.55 -14.64
C GLY A 56 -8.58 2.83 -14.22
N THR A 57 -8.46 3.85 -15.07
CA THR A 57 -9.11 5.15 -14.89
C THR A 57 -9.95 5.49 -16.11
N LEU A 58 -11.04 6.24 -15.88
CA LEU A 58 -11.98 6.70 -16.90
C LEU A 58 -12.28 8.17 -16.72
N ASP A 59 -12.03 8.97 -17.77
CA ASP A 59 -12.50 10.35 -17.80
C ASP A 59 -14.03 10.39 -17.79
N ALA A 60 -14.59 11.30 -16.99
CA ALA A 60 -16.04 11.50 -16.91
C ALA A 60 -16.39 12.98 -16.86
N LYS A 61 -17.60 13.31 -17.33
CA LYS A 61 -18.12 14.68 -17.36
C LYS A 61 -19.49 14.72 -16.71
N ILE A 62 -19.70 15.72 -15.85
CA ILE A 62 -21.00 16.13 -15.35
C ILE A 62 -21.33 17.46 -16.02
N TRP A 63 -22.17 17.41 -17.08
CA TRP A 63 -22.48 18.60 -17.90
C TRP A 63 -23.41 19.58 -17.22
N GLU A 64 -24.18 19.14 -16.23
CA GLU A 64 -25.12 19.94 -15.45
C GLU A 64 -24.95 19.64 -13.97
N PRO A 65 -23.92 20.19 -13.29
CA PRO A 65 -23.58 19.86 -11.90
C PRO A 65 -24.72 20.15 -10.91
N ASN A 66 -25.57 21.13 -11.22
CA ASN A 66 -26.67 21.54 -10.32
C ASN A 66 -28.00 20.82 -10.66
N SER A 67 -28.00 19.81 -11.54
CA SER A 67 -29.22 19.10 -11.91
C SER A 67 -29.65 18.11 -10.83
N MET A 68 -30.96 17.83 -10.80
CA MET A 68 -31.52 16.84 -9.89
C MET A 68 -30.92 15.44 -10.16
N GLY A 69 -30.38 14.80 -9.12
CA GLY A 69 -29.73 13.50 -9.20
C GLY A 69 -28.19 13.57 -9.24
N ILE A 70 -27.61 14.77 -9.19
CA ILE A 70 -26.19 15.00 -8.93
C ILE A 70 -26.05 15.41 -7.46
N GLU A 71 -25.58 14.49 -6.62
CA GLU A 71 -25.26 14.78 -5.23
C GLU A 71 -23.84 15.37 -5.12
N GLU A 72 -23.56 16.05 -4.02
CA GLU A 72 -22.24 16.61 -3.73
C GLU A 72 -21.28 15.48 -3.31
N PHE A 73 -20.10 15.47 -3.87
CA PHE A 73 -19.01 14.55 -3.54
C PHE A 73 -17.66 15.22 -3.83
N ASP A 74 -16.61 14.69 -3.24
CA ASP A 74 -15.25 15.19 -3.40
C ASP A 74 -14.32 14.15 -4.06
N ALA A 75 -13.09 14.58 -4.34
CA ALA A 75 -12.02 13.65 -4.72
C ALA A 75 -11.80 12.65 -3.57
N LEU A 76 -11.51 11.40 -3.93
CA LEU A 76 -11.34 10.24 -3.07
C LEU A 76 -12.64 9.65 -2.47
N ASP A 77 -13.78 10.25 -2.74
CA ASP A 77 -15.07 9.62 -2.42
C ASP A 77 -15.37 8.43 -3.34
N PHE A 78 -16.08 7.45 -2.79
CA PHE A 78 -16.67 6.36 -3.55
C PHE A 78 -18.08 6.76 -3.96
N VAL A 79 -18.34 6.70 -5.27
CA VAL A 79 -19.58 7.22 -5.86
C VAL A 79 -20.25 6.18 -6.74
N GLU A 80 -21.56 5.99 -6.56
CA GLU A 80 -22.37 5.28 -7.52
C GLU A 80 -22.76 6.25 -8.64
N VAL A 81 -22.31 5.96 -9.84
CA VAL A 81 -22.60 6.78 -11.01
C VAL A 81 -23.54 6.08 -11.97
N GLN A 82 -24.42 6.84 -12.60
CA GLN A 82 -25.21 6.39 -13.73
C GLN A 82 -24.88 7.29 -14.93
N GLY A 83 -24.40 6.70 -16.01
CA GLY A 83 -23.92 7.44 -17.16
C GLY A 83 -23.93 6.63 -18.46
N GLU A 84 -23.47 7.26 -19.53
CA GLU A 84 -23.33 6.67 -20.86
C GLU A 84 -21.86 6.80 -21.30
N ILE A 85 -21.30 5.71 -21.82
CA ILE A 85 -19.94 5.69 -22.37
C ILE A 85 -19.94 6.26 -23.76
N THR A 86 -19.07 7.24 -23.98
CA THR A 86 -18.87 7.91 -25.27
C THR A 86 -17.38 7.89 -25.63
N VAL A 87 -17.06 8.13 -26.90
CA VAL A 87 -15.68 8.30 -27.35
C VAL A 87 -15.45 9.76 -27.75
N PHE A 88 -14.43 10.39 -27.21
CA PHE A 88 -14.01 11.73 -27.55
C PHE A 88 -12.50 11.75 -27.87
N ASN A 89 -12.13 12.23 -29.04
CA ASN A 89 -10.74 12.22 -29.55
C ASN A 89 -10.05 10.85 -29.47
N GLY A 90 -10.78 9.77 -29.65
CA GLY A 90 -10.25 8.40 -29.63
C GLY A 90 -10.10 7.80 -28.22
N ALA A 91 -10.49 8.51 -27.16
CA ALA A 91 -10.49 8.01 -25.79
C ALA A 91 -11.92 7.83 -25.27
N MET A 92 -12.14 6.76 -24.50
CA MET A 92 -13.42 6.54 -23.81
C MET A 92 -13.63 7.58 -22.73
N GLN A 93 -14.86 8.03 -22.58
CA GLN A 93 -15.31 9.00 -21.59
C GLN A 93 -16.73 8.66 -21.14
N MET A 94 -17.05 8.88 -19.87
CA MET A 94 -18.41 8.73 -19.35
C MET A 94 -19.12 10.08 -19.27
N SER A 95 -20.34 10.17 -19.80
CA SER A 95 -21.25 11.28 -19.54
C SER A 95 -22.14 10.91 -18.35
N ILE A 96 -21.82 11.42 -17.16
CA ILE A 96 -22.55 11.15 -15.91
C ILE A 96 -23.89 11.90 -15.94
N LYS A 97 -24.96 11.18 -15.62
CA LYS A 97 -26.34 11.70 -15.52
C LYS A 97 -26.85 11.74 -14.09
N ARG A 98 -26.39 10.81 -13.26
CA ARG A 98 -26.66 10.75 -11.83
C ARG A 98 -25.40 10.33 -11.08
N VAL A 99 -25.24 10.84 -9.89
CA VAL A 99 -24.18 10.44 -8.97
C VAL A 99 -24.68 10.60 -7.56
N ARG A 100 -24.35 9.62 -6.71
CA ARG A 100 -24.51 9.72 -5.25
C ARG A 100 -23.24 9.23 -4.55
N LYS A 101 -22.98 9.77 -3.38
CA LYS A 101 -21.92 9.27 -2.53
C LYS A 101 -22.33 7.93 -1.90
N CYS A 102 -21.41 6.96 -1.87
CA CYS A 102 -21.62 5.67 -1.22
C CYS A 102 -21.31 5.76 0.27
N ALA A 103 -22.08 5.03 1.07
CA ALA A 103 -21.80 4.85 2.50
C ALA A 103 -20.76 3.73 2.70
N GLU A 104 -20.12 3.74 3.87
CA GLU A 104 -19.22 2.66 4.28
C GLU A 104 -19.97 1.31 4.31
N GLY A 105 -19.39 0.28 3.70
CA GLY A 105 -20.00 -1.05 3.57
C GLY A 105 -20.83 -1.27 2.30
N GLU A 106 -21.02 -0.25 1.44
CA GLU A 106 -21.65 -0.42 0.12
C GLU A 106 -20.67 -0.91 -0.96
N PHE A 107 -19.36 -0.89 -0.69
CA PHE A 107 -18.30 -1.26 -1.64
C PHE A 107 -17.17 -2.00 -0.92
N ASP A 108 -16.34 -2.70 -1.72
CA ASP A 108 -15.11 -3.33 -1.25
C ASP A 108 -13.91 -2.58 -1.83
N MET A 109 -12.97 -2.16 -0.99
CA MET A 109 -11.79 -1.39 -1.40
C MET A 109 -10.95 -2.08 -2.48
N LYS A 110 -10.93 -3.43 -2.47
CA LYS A 110 -10.19 -4.23 -3.48
C LYS A 110 -10.70 -4.04 -4.92
N ASP A 111 -11.91 -3.51 -5.10
CA ASP A 111 -12.48 -3.24 -6.42
C ASP A 111 -11.98 -1.92 -7.01
N PHE A 112 -11.34 -1.06 -6.21
CA PHE A 112 -10.96 0.30 -6.62
C PHE A 112 -9.47 0.58 -6.49
N LEU A 113 -8.77 -0.16 -5.64
CA LEU A 113 -7.36 0.02 -5.33
C LEU A 113 -6.59 -1.28 -5.60
N PRO A 114 -5.32 -1.19 -5.96
CA PRO A 114 -4.48 -2.38 -5.98
C PRO A 114 -4.39 -2.96 -4.56
N VAL A 115 -4.54 -4.28 -4.45
CA VAL A 115 -4.48 -5.03 -3.18
C VAL A 115 -3.50 -6.17 -3.36
N SER A 116 -2.81 -6.58 -2.29
CA SER A 116 -1.99 -7.79 -2.29
C SER A 116 -2.75 -8.97 -2.88
N SER A 117 -2.08 -9.77 -3.68
CA SER A 117 -2.62 -11.03 -4.21
C SER A 117 -2.70 -12.13 -3.16
N ARG A 118 -2.06 -11.93 -1.99
CA ARG A 118 -2.07 -12.83 -0.84
C ARG A 118 -3.18 -12.44 0.12
N ASP A 119 -3.71 -13.40 0.85
CA ASP A 119 -4.67 -13.14 1.91
C ASP A 119 -4.00 -12.42 3.09
N ILE A 120 -4.60 -11.30 3.50
CA ILE A 120 -4.05 -10.40 4.55
C ILE A 120 -4.00 -11.11 5.91
N GLU A 121 -5.03 -11.89 6.25
CA GLU A 121 -5.08 -12.58 7.54
C GLU A 121 -4.10 -13.75 7.59
N GLU A 122 -3.92 -14.47 6.49
CA GLU A 122 -2.90 -15.51 6.37
C GLU A 122 -1.48 -14.93 6.49
N MET A 123 -1.18 -13.81 5.81
CA MET A 123 0.11 -13.12 5.94
C MET A 123 0.37 -12.66 7.37
N TYR A 124 -0.65 -12.12 8.02
CA TYR A 124 -0.52 -11.68 9.41
C TYR A 124 -0.28 -12.84 10.37
N ALA A 125 -0.98 -13.95 10.19
CA ALA A 125 -0.76 -15.18 10.99
C ALA A 125 0.66 -15.73 10.80
N GLU A 126 1.19 -15.70 9.57
CA GLU A 126 2.57 -16.09 9.26
C GLU A 126 3.56 -15.18 9.99
N LEU A 127 3.37 -13.85 9.94
CA LEU A 127 4.20 -12.89 10.66
C LEU A 127 4.19 -13.14 12.18
N MET A 128 3.02 -13.47 12.75
CA MET A 128 2.90 -13.83 14.18
C MET A 128 3.64 -15.12 14.52
N THR A 129 3.74 -16.05 13.59
CA THR A 129 4.55 -17.27 13.78
C THR A 129 6.05 -16.93 13.90
N LEU A 130 6.54 -16.00 13.08
CA LEU A 130 7.92 -15.50 13.17
C LEU A 130 8.16 -14.72 14.47
N LYS A 131 7.23 -13.84 14.85
CA LYS A 131 7.25 -13.13 16.14
C LYS A 131 7.42 -14.08 17.31
N ASN A 132 6.72 -15.21 17.30
CA ASN A 132 6.75 -16.19 18.39
C ASN A 132 8.09 -16.92 18.52
N LYS A 133 8.97 -16.85 17.52
CA LYS A 133 10.37 -17.35 17.63
C LYS A 133 11.28 -16.46 18.49
N VAL A 134 10.90 -15.20 18.74
CA VAL A 134 11.68 -14.27 19.57
C VAL A 134 11.63 -14.72 21.03
N GLY A 135 12.77 -15.13 21.58
CA GLY A 135 12.92 -15.63 22.95
C GLY A 135 13.16 -14.54 23.98
N ASN A 136 13.81 -13.43 23.60
CA ASN A 136 14.09 -12.31 24.49
C ASN A 136 12.81 -11.64 24.98
N THR A 137 12.62 -11.59 26.30
CA THR A 137 11.35 -11.11 26.90
C THR A 137 11.09 -9.62 26.67
N TYR A 138 12.10 -8.78 26.59
CA TYR A 138 11.96 -7.36 26.33
C TYR A 138 11.55 -7.10 24.88
N LEU A 139 12.21 -7.74 23.92
CA LEU A 139 11.88 -7.63 22.50
C LEU A 139 10.50 -8.21 22.21
N ARG A 140 10.13 -9.34 22.84
CA ARG A 140 8.79 -9.91 22.71
C ARG A 140 7.71 -8.96 23.21
N ARG A 141 7.89 -8.37 24.40
CA ARG A 141 6.95 -7.37 24.94
C ARG A 141 6.83 -6.13 24.05
N LEU A 142 7.95 -5.70 23.47
CA LEU A 142 7.95 -4.60 22.50
C LEU A 142 7.11 -4.98 21.26
N LEU A 143 7.34 -6.15 20.67
CA LEU A 143 6.55 -6.63 19.54
C LEU A 143 5.08 -6.81 19.90
N ASP A 144 4.77 -7.29 21.11
CA ASP A 144 3.39 -7.43 21.56
C ASP A 144 2.68 -6.07 21.62
N SER A 145 3.37 -5.00 22.04
CA SER A 145 2.79 -3.65 22.07
C SER A 145 2.41 -3.08 20.70
N PHE A 146 3.03 -3.57 19.61
CA PHE A 146 2.69 -3.17 18.24
C PHE A 146 1.71 -4.14 17.56
N PHE A 147 1.91 -5.45 17.75
CA PHE A 147 1.26 -6.47 16.94
C PHE A 147 0.27 -7.37 17.72
N VAL A 148 -0.03 -7.05 18.98
CA VAL A 148 -0.99 -7.81 19.79
C VAL A 148 -1.92 -6.90 20.56
N ASP A 149 -1.38 -5.87 21.23
CA ASP A 149 -2.12 -5.09 22.21
C ASP A 149 -2.86 -3.89 21.56
N ASP A 150 -2.34 -3.34 20.48
CA ASP A 150 -2.89 -2.17 19.79
C ASP A 150 -3.71 -2.58 18.56
N THR A 151 -5.01 -2.77 18.76
CA THR A 151 -5.92 -3.23 17.71
C THR A 151 -6.07 -2.25 16.55
N GLU A 152 -5.97 -0.94 16.81
CA GLU A 152 -6.05 0.08 15.76
C GLU A 152 -4.77 0.10 14.91
N LEU A 153 -3.61 0.06 15.55
CA LEU A 153 -2.35 -0.03 14.85
C LEU A 153 -2.28 -1.31 13.99
N ILE A 154 -2.73 -2.45 14.53
CA ILE A 154 -2.78 -3.73 13.80
C ILE A 154 -3.66 -3.61 12.55
N LYS A 155 -4.85 -3.02 12.69
CA LYS A 155 -5.75 -2.78 11.56
C LYS A 155 -5.04 -1.93 10.50
N ASN A 156 -4.48 -0.80 10.90
CA ASN A 156 -3.77 0.10 9.99
C ASN A 156 -2.58 -0.60 9.32
N PHE A 157 -1.75 -1.32 10.08
CA PHE A 157 -0.61 -2.07 9.57
C PHE A 157 -1.00 -3.11 8.50
N LYS A 158 -2.10 -3.83 8.71
CA LYS A 158 -2.61 -4.84 7.77
C LYS A 158 -3.04 -4.26 6.43
N PHE A 159 -3.54 -3.04 6.40
CA PHE A 159 -4.13 -2.43 5.21
C PHE A 159 -3.26 -1.33 4.59
N HIS A 160 -2.16 -0.94 5.24
CA HIS A 160 -1.28 0.14 4.79
C HIS A 160 -0.41 -0.28 3.60
N SER A 161 -0.03 0.71 2.77
CA SER A 161 0.98 0.53 1.74
C SER A 161 2.40 0.64 2.31
N ALA A 162 3.37 0.04 1.62
CA ALA A 162 4.78 0.28 1.93
C ALA A 162 5.38 1.44 1.14
N ALA A 163 4.66 1.98 0.14
CA ALA A 163 5.14 3.09 -0.68
C ALA A 163 3.98 3.87 -1.31
N LYS A 164 4.22 5.12 -1.71
CA LYS A 164 3.22 5.95 -2.41
C LYS A 164 2.85 5.40 -3.80
N SER A 165 3.81 4.87 -4.56
CA SER A 165 3.58 4.54 -5.98
C SER A 165 4.50 3.49 -6.59
N VAL A 166 5.38 2.89 -5.82
CA VAL A 166 6.33 1.83 -6.27
C VAL A 166 6.23 0.64 -5.33
N HIS A 167 6.88 -0.48 -5.65
CA HIS A 167 6.79 -1.77 -4.99
C HIS A 167 6.05 -1.74 -3.63
N HIS A 168 5.09 -2.64 -3.47
CA HIS A 168 4.20 -2.69 -2.31
C HIS A 168 3.35 -1.41 -2.08
N GLY A 169 3.13 -0.59 -3.15
CA GLY A 169 2.25 0.59 -3.15
C GLY A 169 0.75 0.24 -3.23
N PHE A 170 0.33 -0.83 -2.57
CA PHE A 170 -1.03 -1.37 -2.59
C PHE A 170 -1.51 -1.70 -1.18
N VAL A 171 -2.81 -1.94 -1.03
CA VAL A 171 -3.43 -2.34 0.24
C VAL A 171 -2.83 -3.65 0.71
N GLY A 172 -2.30 -3.67 1.93
CA GLY A 172 -1.58 -4.81 2.49
C GLY A 172 -0.09 -4.86 2.14
N GLY A 173 0.42 -3.87 1.38
CA GLY A 173 1.81 -3.84 0.92
C GLY A 173 2.82 -3.73 2.05
N LEU A 174 2.53 -2.96 3.10
CA LEU A 174 3.41 -2.87 4.27
C LEU A 174 3.54 -4.21 5.01
N LEU A 175 2.42 -4.93 5.17
CA LEU A 175 2.44 -6.27 5.77
C LEU A 175 3.19 -7.27 4.87
N GLU A 176 2.93 -7.28 3.57
CA GLU A 176 3.59 -8.21 2.62
C GLU A 176 5.10 -8.00 2.60
N HIS A 177 5.55 -6.74 2.51
CA HIS A 177 6.96 -6.37 2.58
C HIS A 177 7.60 -6.76 3.93
N THR A 178 7.00 -6.35 5.03
CA THR A 178 7.51 -6.68 6.38
C THR A 178 7.63 -8.20 6.58
N LEU A 179 6.67 -8.97 6.09
CA LEU A 179 6.71 -10.43 6.14
C LEU A 179 7.84 -11.00 5.27
N GLY A 180 8.01 -10.50 4.04
CA GLY A 180 9.09 -10.89 3.13
C GLY A 180 10.46 -10.67 3.75
N VAL A 181 10.71 -9.45 4.25
CA VAL A 181 11.96 -9.09 4.93
C VAL A 181 12.20 -9.94 6.19
N THR A 182 11.15 -10.19 6.99
CA THR A 182 11.27 -10.99 8.22
C THR A 182 11.60 -12.46 7.90
N ASN A 183 10.99 -13.04 6.86
CA ASN A 183 11.31 -14.39 6.39
C ASN A 183 12.76 -14.51 5.91
N LEU A 184 13.26 -13.54 5.15
CA LEU A 184 14.66 -13.49 4.71
C LEU A 184 15.61 -13.39 5.92
N CYS A 185 15.30 -12.54 6.89
CA CYS A 185 16.07 -12.40 8.12
C CYS A 185 16.11 -13.69 8.95
N ASP A 186 14.99 -14.42 9.02
CA ASP A 186 14.92 -15.74 9.68
C ASP A 186 15.81 -16.76 8.98
N CYS A 187 15.78 -16.82 7.64
CA CYS A 187 16.69 -17.64 6.84
C CYS A 187 18.18 -17.26 7.06
N PHE A 188 18.49 -15.96 7.17
CA PHE A 188 19.86 -15.54 7.45
C PHE A 188 20.31 -15.98 8.85
N ALA A 189 19.45 -15.90 9.85
CA ALA A 189 19.76 -16.36 11.21
C ALA A 189 19.97 -17.87 11.29
N ASP A 190 19.27 -18.67 10.47
CA ASP A 190 19.54 -20.12 10.31
C ASP A 190 20.90 -20.38 9.67
N ARG A 191 21.26 -19.59 8.67
CA ARG A 191 22.53 -19.77 7.93
C ARG A 191 23.73 -19.27 8.69
N TYR A 192 23.58 -18.20 9.49
CA TYR A 192 24.64 -17.50 10.21
C TYR A 192 24.36 -17.47 11.71
N PRO A 193 24.72 -18.54 12.45
CA PRO A 193 24.39 -18.68 13.89
C PRO A 193 24.99 -17.61 14.80
N MET A 194 25.92 -16.78 14.32
CA MET A 194 26.46 -15.63 15.06
C MET A 194 25.51 -14.42 15.09
N LEU A 195 24.47 -14.40 14.25
CA LEU A 195 23.44 -13.37 14.28
C LEU A 195 22.56 -13.53 15.54
N ASN A 196 22.28 -12.43 16.22
CA ASN A 196 21.25 -12.40 17.24
C ASN A 196 19.87 -12.43 16.56
N ARG A 197 19.29 -13.65 16.43
CA ARG A 197 17.99 -13.87 15.79
C ARG A 197 16.89 -12.97 16.37
N ASP A 198 16.83 -12.86 17.69
CA ASP A 198 15.77 -12.11 18.37
C ASP A 198 15.83 -10.62 18.00
N LEU A 199 17.01 -10.04 17.98
CA LEU A 199 17.24 -8.66 17.58
C LEU A 199 16.92 -8.46 16.08
N LEU A 200 17.39 -9.38 15.22
CA LEU A 200 17.21 -9.31 13.78
C LEU A 200 15.73 -9.41 13.37
N ILE A 201 14.99 -10.41 13.91
CA ILE A 201 13.55 -10.56 13.66
C ILE A 201 12.78 -9.33 14.16
N THR A 202 13.12 -8.83 15.36
CA THR A 202 12.47 -7.63 15.91
C THR A 202 12.73 -6.41 15.03
N GLY A 203 13.97 -6.22 14.58
CA GLY A 203 14.33 -5.16 13.64
C GLY A 203 13.59 -5.27 12.32
N ALA A 204 13.52 -6.48 11.74
CA ALA A 204 12.80 -6.74 10.49
C ALA A 204 11.29 -6.44 10.60
N MET A 205 10.64 -6.80 11.71
CA MET A 205 9.22 -6.51 11.93
C MET A 205 8.94 -5.01 12.14
N LEU A 206 9.91 -4.24 12.61
CA LEU A 206 9.71 -2.83 12.99
C LEU A 206 10.42 -1.84 12.07
N HIS A 207 11.22 -2.28 11.07
CA HIS A 207 12.06 -1.36 10.27
C HIS A 207 11.24 -0.26 9.58
N ASP A 208 10.08 -0.61 9.11
CA ASP A 208 9.17 0.25 8.36
C ASP A 208 7.92 0.68 9.12
N ILE A 209 7.85 0.44 10.43
CA ILE A 209 6.65 0.77 11.23
C ILE A 209 6.29 2.25 11.19
N GLY A 210 7.26 3.12 10.93
CA GLY A 210 7.06 4.56 10.79
C GLY A 210 6.24 4.95 9.55
N LYS A 211 6.12 4.08 8.55
CA LYS A 211 5.30 4.30 7.35
C LYS A 211 3.82 4.50 7.67
N LEU A 212 3.35 3.93 8.77
CA LEU A 212 1.99 4.16 9.31
C LEU A 212 1.68 5.64 9.61
N LYS A 213 2.70 6.49 9.72
CA LYS A 213 2.54 7.92 9.93
C LYS A 213 3.17 8.74 8.82
N GLU A 214 4.10 8.16 8.07
CA GLU A 214 4.71 8.81 6.91
C GLU A 214 3.71 9.00 5.78
N LEU A 215 2.87 7.99 5.54
CA LEU A 215 1.85 8.01 4.51
C LEU A 215 0.46 8.07 5.16
N SER A 216 -0.47 8.74 4.50
CA SER A 216 -1.88 8.72 4.89
C SER A 216 -2.52 7.40 4.46
N ASP A 217 -3.62 7.04 5.12
CA ASP A 217 -4.40 5.87 4.78
C ASP A 217 -4.94 5.94 3.33
N PHE A 218 -5.25 4.77 2.78
CA PHE A 218 -6.02 4.70 1.54
C PHE A 218 -7.41 5.35 1.71
N PRO A 219 -7.96 5.95 0.66
CA PRO A 219 -7.51 5.93 -0.74
C PRO A 219 -6.46 6.99 -1.11
N SER A 220 -6.10 7.92 -0.23
CA SER A 220 -5.16 9.00 -0.54
C SER A 220 -3.74 8.48 -0.79
N ASN A 221 -3.22 7.69 0.13
CA ASN A 221 -1.87 7.12 0.09
C ASN A 221 -0.80 8.16 -0.28
N ASP A 222 -0.83 9.33 0.37
CA ASP A 222 0.10 10.43 0.14
C ASP A 222 0.92 10.74 1.39
N TYR A 223 2.04 11.43 1.22
CA TYR A 223 2.86 11.86 2.36
C TYR A 223 2.08 12.78 3.29
N THR A 224 2.14 12.50 4.58
CA THR A 224 1.68 13.42 5.64
C THR A 224 2.70 14.54 5.87
N ASP A 225 2.35 15.56 6.64
CA ASP A 225 3.30 16.61 7.03
C ASP A 225 4.48 16.01 7.81
N ASP A 226 4.22 15.11 8.76
CA ASP A 226 5.28 14.41 9.50
C ASP A 226 6.13 13.54 8.57
N GLY A 227 5.52 12.90 7.58
CA GLY A 227 6.20 12.12 6.55
C GLY A 227 7.17 12.96 5.72
N GLN A 228 6.74 14.15 5.30
CA GLN A 228 7.59 15.09 4.54
C GLN A 228 8.72 15.69 5.38
N LEU A 229 8.48 15.95 6.67
CA LEU A 229 9.44 16.63 7.54
C LEU A 229 10.44 15.68 8.18
N LEU A 230 10.03 14.47 8.56
CA LEU A 230 10.82 13.54 9.35
C LEU A 230 11.15 12.24 8.61
N GLY A 231 10.20 11.71 7.83
CA GLY A 231 10.31 10.42 7.18
C GLY A 231 10.15 9.23 8.14
N HIS A 232 9.79 8.05 7.57
CA HIS A 232 9.46 6.84 8.36
C HIS A 232 10.58 6.35 9.29
N ILE A 233 11.85 6.54 8.91
CA ILE A 233 12.99 6.09 9.73
C ILE A 233 12.99 6.78 11.10
N ILE A 234 12.87 8.12 11.11
CA ILE A 234 12.87 8.89 12.36
C ILE A 234 11.60 8.64 13.15
N ILE A 235 10.46 8.65 12.46
CA ILE A 235 9.14 8.34 13.06
C ILE A 235 9.17 6.93 13.71
N GLY A 236 9.72 5.94 13.02
CA GLY A 236 9.83 4.56 13.54
C GLY A 236 10.71 4.47 14.78
N VAL A 237 11.86 5.16 14.79
CA VAL A 237 12.74 5.23 15.98
C VAL A 237 12.02 5.86 17.16
N GLU A 238 11.24 6.92 16.96
CA GLU A 238 10.44 7.52 18.03
C GLU A 238 9.34 6.61 18.54
N MET A 239 8.63 5.91 17.64
CA MET A 239 7.57 4.95 18.01
C MET A 239 8.17 3.82 18.87
N ILE A 240 9.31 3.26 18.47
CA ILE A 240 10.03 2.22 19.22
C ILE A 240 10.46 2.74 20.59
N GLY A 241 11.06 3.93 20.65
CA GLY A 241 11.48 4.52 21.94
C GLY A 241 10.32 4.71 22.89
N LYS A 242 9.22 5.33 22.44
CA LYS A 242 8.01 5.55 23.24
C LYS A 242 7.39 4.24 23.75
N SER A 243 7.50 3.14 23.01
CA SER A 243 7.02 1.83 23.42
C SER A 243 7.99 1.13 24.37
N ALA A 244 9.31 1.22 24.14
CA ALA A 244 10.34 0.68 25.03
C ALA A 244 10.30 1.34 26.43
N ASP A 245 10.09 2.65 26.51
CA ASP A 245 9.96 3.41 27.77
C ASP A 245 8.82 2.90 28.67
N LYS A 246 7.79 2.28 28.10
CA LYS A 246 6.68 1.67 28.85
C LYS A 246 7.00 0.29 29.42
N ILE A 247 8.11 -0.32 28.99
CA ILE A 247 8.53 -1.64 29.41
C ILE A 247 9.57 -1.50 30.53
N GLU A 248 9.15 -1.81 31.76
CA GLU A 248 10.02 -1.69 32.93
C GLU A 248 11.31 -2.48 32.74
N GLY A 249 12.43 -1.81 32.93
CA GLY A 249 13.77 -2.40 32.87
C GLY A 249 14.24 -2.73 31.44
N PHE A 250 13.65 -2.17 30.40
CA PHE A 250 14.17 -2.38 29.06
C PHE A 250 15.63 -1.96 28.92
N PRO A 251 16.54 -2.85 28.50
CA PRO A 251 17.98 -2.53 28.53
C PRO A 251 18.33 -1.44 27.49
N ALA A 252 18.93 -0.34 27.95
CA ALA A 252 19.27 0.79 27.07
C ALA A 252 20.21 0.41 25.91
N LYS A 253 21.11 -0.56 26.09
CA LYS A 253 21.97 -1.05 25.01
C LYS A 253 21.16 -1.80 23.94
N LEU A 254 20.22 -2.65 24.34
CA LEU A 254 19.35 -3.39 23.43
C LEU A 254 18.47 -2.43 22.64
N GLU A 255 17.94 -1.39 23.29
CA GLU A 255 17.19 -0.33 22.62
C GLU A 255 18.04 0.41 21.57
N ALA A 256 19.27 0.78 21.93
CA ALA A 256 20.19 1.45 21.03
C ALA A 256 20.55 0.57 19.82
N GLU A 257 20.79 -0.73 20.03
CA GLU A 257 21.06 -1.70 18.96
C GLU A 257 19.84 -1.84 18.04
N LEU A 258 18.63 -1.98 18.60
CA LEU A 258 17.39 -2.04 17.81
C LEU A 258 17.17 -0.76 17.00
N LYS A 259 17.30 0.42 17.64
CA LYS A 259 17.20 1.70 16.94
C LYS A 259 18.27 1.84 15.85
N HIS A 260 19.47 1.26 16.05
CA HIS A 260 20.50 1.24 15.03
C HIS A 260 20.08 0.44 13.79
N LEU A 261 19.39 -0.69 13.96
CA LEU A 261 18.82 -1.42 12.81
C LEU A 261 17.89 -0.51 12.00
N ILE A 262 17.01 0.23 12.69
CA ILE A 262 16.04 1.11 12.02
C ILE A 262 16.72 2.28 11.29
N VAL A 263 17.66 3.00 11.92
CA VAL A 263 18.33 4.14 11.29
C VAL A 263 19.30 3.74 10.17
N SER A 264 19.60 2.47 10.00
CA SER A 264 20.58 2.01 9.03
C SER A 264 20.04 1.02 7.99
N HIS A 265 18.73 0.70 8.01
CA HIS A 265 18.21 -0.36 7.14
C HIS A 265 18.31 -0.04 5.63
N HIS A 266 18.25 1.22 5.21
CA HIS A 266 18.52 1.62 3.83
C HIS A 266 20.00 1.50 3.42
N GLY A 267 20.94 1.33 4.37
CA GLY A 267 22.34 1.02 4.14
C GLY A 267 23.22 2.20 3.80
N GLU A 268 22.84 3.03 2.82
CA GLU A 268 23.65 4.13 2.30
C GLU A 268 23.01 5.50 2.58
N TYR A 269 23.85 6.52 2.74
CA TYR A 269 23.39 7.90 2.96
C TYR A 269 22.58 8.44 1.78
N GLU A 270 22.94 8.03 0.57
CA GLU A 270 22.28 8.39 -0.68
C GLU A 270 20.85 7.87 -0.75
N TYR A 271 20.53 6.84 0.01
CA TYR A 271 19.18 6.27 0.13
C TYR A 271 18.41 6.80 1.34
N GLY A 272 18.92 7.86 1.98
CA GLY A 272 18.28 8.51 3.11
C GLY A 272 18.54 7.85 4.46
N SER A 273 19.47 6.88 4.55
CA SER A 273 19.84 6.25 5.83
C SER A 273 20.60 7.25 6.72
N PRO A 274 20.13 7.56 7.93
CA PRO A 274 20.87 8.45 8.84
C PRO A 274 22.24 7.90 9.28
N LYS A 275 22.39 6.57 9.26
CA LYS A 275 23.63 5.84 9.61
C LYS A 275 23.82 4.66 8.65
N LYS A 276 25.08 4.28 8.42
CA LYS A 276 25.41 3.00 7.78
C LYS A 276 25.33 1.86 8.79
N PRO A 277 25.03 0.61 8.36
CA PRO A 277 25.07 -0.55 9.22
C PRO A 277 26.42 -0.70 9.91
N ALA A 278 26.41 -0.99 11.22
CA ALA A 278 27.62 -1.14 12.03
C ALA A 278 27.66 -2.45 12.84
N ILE A 279 26.55 -3.20 12.89
CA ILE A 279 26.47 -4.52 13.51
C ILE A 279 25.93 -5.53 12.50
N MET A 280 26.20 -6.81 12.71
CA MET A 280 25.88 -7.85 11.73
C MET A 280 24.39 -7.91 11.39
N GLU A 281 23.52 -7.76 12.37
CA GLU A 281 22.08 -7.76 12.23
C GLU A 281 21.61 -6.59 11.35
N ALA A 282 22.24 -5.42 11.46
CA ALA A 282 21.94 -4.27 10.61
C ALA A 282 22.32 -4.49 9.14
N PHE A 283 23.48 -5.13 8.88
CA PHE A 283 23.83 -5.56 7.52
C PHE A 283 22.86 -6.59 6.98
N ALA A 284 22.49 -7.59 7.79
CA ALA A 284 21.55 -8.62 7.39
C ALA A 284 20.16 -8.04 7.04
N LEU A 285 19.66 -7.12 7.88
CA LEU A 285 18.41 -6.43 7.63
C LEU A 285 18.45 -5.60 6.34
N ASN A 286 19.50 -4.81 6.13
CA ASN A 286 19.66 -4.01 4.91
C ASN A 286 19.66 -4.90 3.63
N PHE A 287 20.34 -6.06 3.68
CA PHE A 287 20.35 -6.98 2.54
C PHE A 287 18.98 -7.62 2.31
N ALA A 288 18.27 -7.98 3.37
CA ALA A 288 16.92 -8.55 3.27
C ALA A 288 15.93 -7.55 2.68
N ASP A 289 15.91 -6.31 3.19
CA ASP A 289 15.07 -5.21 2.71
C ASP A 289 15.33 -4.90 1.24
N ASN A 290 16.59 -4.68 0.86
CA ASN A 290 16.98 -4.41 -0.53
C ASN A 290 16.64 -5.57 -1.47
N MET A 291 16.77 -6.82 -1.01
CA MET A 291 16.41 -7.99 -1.78
C MET A 291 14.91 -8.05 -2.03
N ASP A 292 14.10 -7.90 -0.99
CA ASP A 292 12.64 -7.94 -1.09
C ASP A 292 12.11 -6.86 -2.04
N ALA A 293 12.55 -5.60 -1.86
CA ALA A 293 12.16 -4.48 -2.72
C ALA A 293 12.52 -4.69 -4.19
N LYS A 294 13.72 -5.23 -4.48
CA LYS A 294 14.13 -5.52 -5.86
C LYS A 294 13.39 -6.69 -6.48
N MET A 295 13.11 -7.73 -5.70
CA MET A 295 12.37 -8.88 -6.19
C MET A 295 10.91 -8.52 -6.48
N GLU A 296 10.27 -7.68 -5.66
CA GLU A 296 8.92 -7.19 -5.94
C GLU A 296 8.90 -6.29 -7.20
N THR A 297 9.88 -5.40 -7.35
CA THR A 297 10.04 -4.61 -8.60
C THR A 297 10.13 -5.51 -9.83
N LEU A 298 10.89 -6.60 -9.75
CA LEU A 298 11.02 -7.56 -10.86
C LEU A 298 9.73 -8.33 -11.10
N LYS A 299 9.02 -8.73 -10.06
CA LYS A 299 7.71 -9.41 -10.12
C LYS A 299 6.67 -8.51 -10.81
N GLU A 300 6.57 -7.24 -10.42
CA GLU A 300 5.68 -6.26 -11.06
C GLU A 300 6.05 -6.09 -12.55
N LEU A 301 7.34 -5.91 -12.86
CA LEU A 301 7.82 -5.75 -14.22
C LEU A 301 7.48 -6.97 -15.10
N LEU A 302 7.66 -8.18 -14.57
CA LEU A 302 7.37 -9.43 -15.28
C LEU A 302 5.85 -9.65 -15.49
N SER A 303 4.99 -8.99 -14.72
CA SER A 303 3.53 -9.05 -14.88
C SER A 303 2.99 -8.07 -15.93
N THR A 304 3.81 -7.16 -16.46
CA THR A 304 3.36 -6.17 -17.45
C THR A 304 3.03 -6.79 -18.81
N PRO A 305 2.13 -6.17 -19.62
CA PRO A 305 1.85 -6.63 -20.98
C PRO A 305 3.10 -6.68 -21.88
N GLN A 306 4.06 -5.75 -21.69
CA GLN A 306 5.33 -5.77 -22.42
C GLN A 306 6.13 -7.04 -22.13
N ALA A 307 6.09 -7.54 -20.91
CA ALA A 307 6.73 -8.79 -20.54
C ALA A 307 6.12 -10.01 -21.25
N GLN A 308 4.88 -9.93 -21.71
CA GLN A 308 4.23 -11.03 -22.45
C GLN A 308 4.70 -11.13 -23.91
N THR A 309 5.13 -10.02 -24.52
CA THR A 309 5.44 -9.93 -25.94
C THR A 309 6.94 -9.87 -26.27
N GLY A 310 7.81 -9.54 -25.29
CA GLY A 310 9.24 -9.39 -25.46
C GLY A 310 10.07 -10.21 -24.48
N GLU A 311 11.33 -10.48 -24.84
CA GLU A 311 12.32 -11.09 -23.95
C GLU A 311 13.01 -10.03 -23.09
N TRP A 312 13.33 -8.88 -23.68
CA TRP A 312 13.95 -7.75 -23.03
C TRP A 312 12.91 -6.72 -22.61
N LEU A 313 12.96 -6.32 -21.32
CA LEU A 313 11.99 -5.43 -20.67
C LEU A 313 12.51 -3.99 -20.58
N GLY A 314 13.64 -3.70 -21.23
CA GLY A 314 14.28 -2.39 -21.26
C GLY A 314 15.08 -2.06 -19.99
N PHE A 315 15.61 -0.84 -19.97
CA PHE A 315 16.40 -0.33 -18.84
C PHE A 315 15.49 0.03 -17.66
N GLN A 316 15.80 -0.54 -16.50
CA GLN A 316 15.09 -0.31 -15.25
C GLN A 316 15.94 0.56 -14.32
N LYS A 317 15.54 1.81 -14.15
CA LYS A 317 16.32 2.80 -13.39
C LYS A 317 16.62 2.37 -11.94
N MET A 318 15.68 1.69 -11.29
CA MET A 318 15.85 1.22 -9.89
C MET A 318 16.82 0.05 -9.77
N LEU A 319 16.99 -0.72 -10.84
CA LEU A 319 17.89 -1.87 -10.89
C LEU A 319 19.22 -1.50 -11.58
N ASP A 320 19.30 -0.32 -12.17
CA ASP A 320 20.43 0.22 -12.96
C ASP A 320 20.91 -0.76 -14.03
N THR A 321 19.97 -1.45 -14.68
CA THR A 321 20.30 -2.43 -15.73
C THR A 321 19.13 -2.66 -16.68
N ASN A 322 19.44 -3.26 -17.85
CA ASN A 322 18.43 -3.83 -18.72
C ASN A 322 18.01 -5.22 -18.20
N VAL A 323 16.71 -5.41 -18.02
CA VAL A 323 16.15 -6.68 -17.54
C VAL A 323 15.72 -7.57 -18.70
N ARG A 324 16.00 -8.86 -18.61
CA ARG A 324 15.57 -9.88 -19.55
C ARG A 324 14.87 -11.03 -18.84
N LYS A 325 13.81 -11.55 -19.44
CA LYS A 325 13.16 -12.76 -18.96
C LYS A 325 14.07 -13.97 -19.14
N THR A 326 14.02 -14.90 -18.18
CA THR A 326 14.59 -16.24 -18.34
C THR A 326 13.76 -17.02 -19.35
N LEU A 327 14.40 -17.64 -20.31
CA LEU A 327 13.76 -18.60 -21.20
C LEU A 327 13.79 -19.96 -20.49
N VAL A 328 12.61 -20.42 -20.08
CA VAL A 328 12.42 -21.75 -19.47
C VAL A 328 11.69 -22.64 -20.46
#